data_6a565551c6f6bbebbd2205249dead73e
#
_entry.id   6a565551c6f6bbebbd2205249dead73e
#
_cell.length_a   1.000
_cell.length_b   1.000
_cell.length_c   1.000
_cell.angle_alpha   90.00
_cell.angle_beta   90.00
_cell.angle_gamma   90.00
#
_symmetry.space_group_name_H-M   'P 1'
#
loop_
_entity.id
_entity.type
_entity.pdbx_description
1 polymer ?
#
loop_
_entity_poly.entity_id
_entity_poly.type
_entity_poly.pdbx_seq_one_letter_code
_entity_poly.pdbx_strand_id
1 'polypeptide(L)'
;MNEIEVYRAMIAQADELLTQTVDGIDDAVFGKRPGPGLNPASFIYFHVLRHWDRDVNVLSRGQALDGDLWHRAGIGDEMNYHPVGTGMRGLGTGMGYNDAEVDAVPADRATLAKYHRLLREETEAYLNELDESQLHVEKTSEYLPGMTYDVAARLQHLVVHTAHHTGDMAYLGGMLGKSE
;
A
#
# COMPACT_ATOMS: atom_id res chain seq x y z
N MET A 1 17.45 18.91 10.32
CA MET A 1 16.48 17.99 9.70
C MET A 1 15.14 18.38 10.27
N ASN A 2 14.23 18.84 9.45
CA ASN A 2 12.87 19.12 9.88
C ASN A 2 12.04 17.82 9.93
N GLU A 3 10.79 17.88 10.40
CA GLU A 3 9.97 16.68 10.59
C GLU A 3 9.62 15.99 9.26
N ILE A 4 9.38 16.74 8.19
CA ILE A 4 9.14 16.20 6.85
C ILE A 4 10.34 15.40 6.34
N GLU A 5 11.56 15.89 6.57
CA GLU A 5 12.78 15.17 6.21
C GLU A 5 12.95 13.87 7.00
N VAL A 6 12.46 13.81 8.25
CA VAL A 6 12.45 12.56 9.03
C VAL A 6 11.50 11.56 8.39
N TYR A 7 10.25 11.96 8.07
CA TYR A 7 9.29 11.08 7.38
C TYR A 7 9.81 10.62 6.01
N ARG A 8 10.40 11.53 5.24
CA ARG A 8 11.04 11.20 3.95
C ARG A 8 12.06 10.07 4.09
N ALA A 9 12.97 10.20 5.06
CA ALA A 9 13.98 9.19 5.31
C ALA A 9 13.39 7.84 5.76
N MET A 10 12.39 7.87 6.64
CA MET A 10 11.72 6.66 7.12
C MET A 10 10.94 5.97 6.00
N ILE A 11 10.22 6.72 5.16
CA ILE A 11 9.49 6.19 4.00
C ILE A 11 10.48 5.57 3.01
N ALA A 12 11.59 6.25 2.70
CA ALA A 12 12.62 5.72 1.81
C ALA A 12 13.21 4.40 2.32
N GLN A 13 13.44 4.29 3.63
CA GLN A 13 13.92 3.05 4.25
C GLN A 13 12.89 1.91 4.16
N ALA A 14 11.62 2.19 4.45
CA ALA A 14 10.55 1.20 4.37
C ALA A 14 10.33 0.74 2.91
N ASP A 15 10.42 1.66 1.97
CA ASP A 15 10.34 1.41 0.52
C ASP A 15 11.49 0.52 0.01
N GLU A 16 12.72 0.81 0.44
CA GLU A 16 13.88 0.00 0.08
C GLU A 16 13.73 -1.44 0.56
N LEU A 17 13.31 -1.63 1.82
CA LEU A 17 13.05 -2.96 2.38
C LEU A 17 11.94 -3.69 1.61
N LEU A 18 10.85 -2.99 1.28
CA LEU A 18 9.75 -3.55 0.49
C LEU A 18 10.23 -3.99 -0.90
N THR A 19 10.97 -3.13 -1.59
CA THR A 19 11.52 -3.41 -2.93
C THR A 19 12.43 -4.63 -2.90
N GLN A 20 13.42 -4.67 -1.99
CA GLN A 20 14.35 -5.79 -1.86
C GLN A 20 13.61 -7.11 -1.54
N THR A 21 12.59 -7.04 -0.70
CA THR A 21 11.79 -8.22 -0.33
C THR A 21 10.99 -8.74 -1.51
N VAL A 22 10.28 -7.86 -2.24
CA VAL A 22 9.48 -8.25 -3.41
C VAL A 22 10.38 -8.80 -4.52
N ASP A 23 11.52 -8.18 -4.79
CA ASP A 23 12.47 -8.63 -5.80
C ASP A 23 13.11 -9.99 -5.45
N GLY A 24 13.25 -10.28 -4.16
CA GLY A 24 13.78 -11.55 -3.65
C GLY A 24 12.78 -12.71 -3.65
N ILE A 25 11.48 -12.48 -3.90
CA ILE A 25 10.48 -13.55 -3.98
C ILE A 25 10.45 -14.13 -5.40
N ASP A 26 10.63 -15.46 -5.50
CA ASP A 26 10.53 -16.17 -6.77
C ASP A 26 9.12 -16.01 -7.39
N ASP A 27 9.05 -15.83 -8.72
CA ASP A 27 7.79 -15.69 -9.45
C ASP A 27 6.86 -16.90 -9.27
N ALA A 28 7.41 -18.11 -9.11
CA ALA A 28 6.65 -19.32 -8.87
C ALA A 28 5.89 -19.31 -7.53
N VAL A 29 6.33 -18.50 -6.57
CA VAL A 29 5.71 -18.41 -5.23
C VAL A 29 5.00 -17.08 -4.99
N PHE A 30 5.24 -16.05 -5.78
CA PHE A 30 4.69 -14.71 -5.59
C PHE A 30 3.16 -14.69 -5.47
N GLY A 31 2.46 -15.38 -6.38
CA GLY A 31 0.98 -15.54 -6.37
C GLY A 31 0.50 -16.77 -5.61
N LYS A 32 1.40 -17.58 -5.04
CA LYS A 32 1.03 -18.84 -4.40
C LYS A 32 0.46 -18.61 -3.01
N ARG A 33 -0.78 -19.08 -2.78
CA ARG A 33 -1.40 -19.07 -1.46
C ARG A 33 -0.74 -20.12 -0.57
N PRO A 34 -0.28 -19.75 0.64
CA PRO A 34 0.40 -20.72 1.54
C PRO A 34 -0.54 -21.78 2.12
N GLY A 35 -1.83 -21.47 2.22
CA GLY A 35 -2.88 -22.36 2.73
C GLY A 35 -4.23 -21.64 2.80
N PRO A 36 -5.32 -22.36 3.15
CA PRO A 36 -6.65 -21.77 3.29
C PRO A 36 -6.65 -20.62 4.32
N GLY A 37 -7.29 -19.50 3.98
CA GLY A 37 -7.38 -18.32 4.85
C GLY A 37 -6.07 -17.53 4.99
N LEU A 38 -5.00 -17.91 4.26
CA LEU A 38 -3.73 -17.19 4.26
C LEU A 38 -3.55 -16.43 2.94
N ASN A 39 -2.89 -15.28 3.01
CA ASN A 39 -2.70 -14.40 1.86
C ASN A 39 -1.42 -14.74 1.09
N PRO A 40 -1.44 -14.75 -0.27
CA PRO A 40 -0.22 -14.82 -1.07
C PRO A 40 0.58 -13.51 -0.99
N ALA A 41 1.87 -13.56 -1.26
CA ALA A 41 2.75 -12.38 -1.26
C ALA A 41 2.27 -11.29 -2.22
N SER A 42 1.73 -11.66 -3.38
CA SER A 42 1.14 -10.74 -4.37
C SER A 42 -0.01 -9.92 -3.79
N PHE A 43 -0.89 -10.56 -3.01
CA PHE A 43 -1.99 -9.87 -2.35
C PHE A 43 -1.49 -8.95 -1.23
N ILE A 44 -0.52 -9.40 -0.43
CA ILE A 44 0.08 -8.56 0.62
C ILE A 44 0.73 -7.33 -0.02
N TYR A 45 1.44 -7.49 -1.13
CA TYR A 45 2.02 -6.38 -1.87
C TYR A 45 0.95 -5.41 -2.39
N PHE A 46 -0.09 -5.91 -3.05
CA PHE A 46 -1.26 -5.12 -3.44
C PHE A 46 -1.83 -4.34 -2.24
N HIS A 47 -2.06 -5.01 -1.12
CA HIS A 47 -2.60 -4.42 0.11
C HIS A 47 -1.73 -3.25 0.63
N VAL A 48 -0.42 -3.44 0.69
CA VAL A 48 0.53 -2.39 1.08
C VAL A 48 0.41 -1.17 0.16
N LEU A 49 0.45 -1.39 -1.15
CA LEU A 49 0.39 -0.29 -2.13
C LEU A 49 -0.94 0.45 -2.10
N ARG A 50 -2.06 -0.26 -1.91
CA ARG A 50 -3.39 0.37 -1.77
C ARG A 50 -3.51 1.20 -0.50
N HIS A 51 -2.93 0.75 0.62
CA HIS A 51 -2.87 1.54 1.85
C HIS A 51 -1.97 2.76 1.68
N TRP A 52 -0.82 2.62 1.05
CA TRP A 52 0.07 3.72 0.73
C TRP A 52 -0.65 4.81 -0.08
N ASP A 53 -1.34 4.42 -1.16
CA ASP A 53 -2.13 5.33 -1.98
C ASP A 53 -3.22 6.06 -1.16
N ARG A 54 -3.95 5.32 -0.33
CA ARG A 54 -4.97 5.90 0.56
C ARG A 54 -4.39 6.89 1.56
N ASP A 55 -3.29 6.56 2.19
CA ASP A 55 -2.66 7.45 3.17
C ASP A 55 -2.19 8.76 2.53
N VAL A 56 -1.56 8.71 1.36
CA VAL A 56 -1.05 9.90 0.68
C VAL A 56 -2.16 10.67 -0.03
N ASN A 57 -2.89 10.03 -0.94
CA ASN A 57 -3.79 10.75 -1.84
C ASN A 57 -5.17 11.01 -1.23
N VAL A 58 -5.76 10.02 -0.56
CA VAL A 58 -7.12 10.18 -0.04
C VAL A 58 -7.12 10.87 1.32
N LEU A 59 -6.31 10.40 2.26
CA LEU A 59 -6.36 10.90 3.64
C LEU A 59 -5.50 12.15 3.85
N SER A 60 -4.27 12.17 3.33
CA SER A 60 -3.39 13.34 3.52
C SER A 60 -3.73 14.48 2.56
N ARG A 61 -3.89 14.23 1.27
CA ARG A 61 -4.28 15.23 0.27
C ARG A 61 -5.79 15.57 0.28
N GLY A 62 -6.64 14.68 0.81
CA GLY A 62 -8.10 14.89 0.86
C GLY A 62 -8.81 14.61 -0.46
N GLN A 63 -8.25 13.77 -1.32
CA GLN A 63 -8.90 13.39 -2.58
C GLN A 63 -10.04 12.37 -2.34
N ALA A 64 -10.99 12.29 -3.26
CA ALA A 64 -12.00 11.24 -3.27
C ALA A 64 -11.39 9.86 -3.55
N LEU A 65 -12.13 8.78 -3.29
CA LEU A 65 -11.63 7.40 -3.47
C LEU A 65 -11.21 7.08 -4.91
N ASP A 66 -11.90 7.65 -5.88
CA ASP A 66 -11.59 7.52 -7.31
C ASP A 66 -10.51 8.50 -7.78
N GLY A 67 -10.12 9.46 -6.94
CA GLY A 67 -9.00 10.38 -7.17
C GLY A 67 -7.65 9.80 -6.80
N ASP A 68 -7.59 8.59 -6.27
CA ASP A 68 -6.32 7.92 -5.94
C ASP A 68 -5.51 7.56 -7.20
N LEU A 69 -4.25 7.23 -7.01
CA LEU A 69 -3.34 6.94 -8.12
C LEU A 69 -3.71 5.66 -8.88
N TRP A 70 -4.31 4.67 -8.19
CA TRP A 70 -4.82 3.45 -8.82
C TRP A 70 -5.76 3.76 -9.99
N HIS A 71 -6.69 4.71 -9.80
CA HIS A 71 -7.63 5.12 -10.83
C HIS A 71 -6.99 6.09 -11.82
N ARG A 72 -6.35 7.15 -11.34
CA ARG A 72 -5.78 8.20 -12.19
C ARG A 72 -4.71 7.69 -13.16
N ALA A 73 -3.92 6.69 -12.77
CA ALA A 73 -2.87 6.11 -13.60
C ALA A 73 -3.34 4.89 -14.41
N GLY A 74 -4.63 4.54 -14.36
CA GLY A 74 -5.19 3.42 -15.12
C GLY A 74 -4.70 2.04 -14.67
N ILE A 75 -4.21 1.90 -13.45
CA ILE A 75 -3.70 0.62 -12.92
C ILE A 75 -4.84 -0.42 -12.87
N GLY A 76 -6.05 0.00 -12.47
CA GLY A 76 -7.20 -0.87 -12.43
C GLY A 76 -7.60 -1.42 -13.80
N ASP A 77 -7.48 -0.60 -14.85
CA ASP A 77 -7.76 -1.02 -16.22
C ASP A 77 -6.70 -2.01 -16.74
N GLU A 78 -5.41 -1.76 -16.46
CA GLU A 78 -4.33 -2.66 -16.83
C GLU A 78 -4.46 -4.03 -16.15
N MET A 79 -4.83 -4.06 -14.88
CA MET A 79 -5.04 -5.30 -14.11
C MET A 79 -6.42 -5.92 -14.35
N ASN A 80 -7.33 -5.23 -15.06
CA ASN A 80 -8.75 -5.58 -15.15
C ASN A 80 -9.35 -5.86 -13.75
N TYR A 81 -9.02 -4.99 -12.78
CA TYR A 81 -9.43 -5.14 -11.39
C TYR A 81 -9.74 -3.78 -10.74
N HIS A 82 -10.98 -3.60 -10.30
CA HIS A 82 -11.47 -2.36 -9.70
C HIS A 82 -11.89 -2.61 -8.23
N PRO A 83 -11.00 -2.34 -7.25
CA PRO A 83 -11.20 -2.76 -5.86
C PRO A 83 -12.19 -1.90 -5.07
N VAL A 84 -12.55 -0.68 -5.53
CA VAL A 84 -13.51 0.18 -4.81
C VAL A 84 -14.86 -0.51 -4.69
N GLY A 85 -15.43 -0.47 -3.50
CA GLY A 85 -16.66 -1.20 -3.17
C GLY A 85 -16.41 -2.58 -2.53
N THR A 86 -15.15 -3.06 -2.48
CA THR A 86 -14.80 -4.35 -1.85
C THR A 86 -14.15 -4.16 -0.48
N GLY A 87 -14.22 -5.20 0.34
CA GLY A 87 -13.62 -5.27 1.67
C GLY A 87 -14.20 -4.30 2.69
N MET A 88 -13.42 -4.03 3.74
CA MET A 88 -13.88 -3.19 4.84
C MET A 88 -14.23 -1.78 4.36
N ARG A 89 -15.48 -1.36 4.60
CA ARG A 89 -16.03 -0.05 4.21
C ARG A 89 -15.96 0.26 2.72
N GLY A 90 -15.77 -0.74 1.87
CA GLY A 90 -15.65 -0.55 0.42
C GLY A 90 -14.40 0.20 -0.01
N LEU A 91 -13.36 0.27 0.84
CA LEU A 91 -12.14 1.05 0.55
C LEU A 91 -11.25 0.41 -0.51
N GLY A 92 -11.44 -0.88 -0.80
CA GLY A 92 -10.64 -1.57 -1.83
C GLY A 92 -9.16 -1.66 -1.50
N THR A 93 -8.82 -1.78 -0.22
CA THR A 93 -7.42 -1.87 0.24
C THR A 93 -6.97 -3.31 0.52
N GLY A 94 -7.86 -4.29 0.37
CA GLY A 94 -7.60 -5.66 0.80
C GLY A 94 -7.99 -5.96 2.25
N MET A 95 -8.23 -4.93 3.06
CA MET A 95 -8.64 -5.13 4.44
C MET A 95 -10.05 -5.75 4.50
N GLY A 96 -10.19 -6.85 5.26
CA GLY A 96 -11.47 -7.53 5.44
C GLY A 96 -11.94 -8.32 4.21
N TYR A 97 -11.06 -8.61 3.25
CA TYR A 97 -11.36 -9.48 2.13
C TYR A 97 -11.55 -10.93 2.59
N ASN A 98 -12.55 -11.59 2.03
CA ASN A 98 -12.68 -13.03 2.13
C ASN A 98 -11.78 -13.72 1.07
N ASP A 99 -11.70 -15.07 1.13
CA ASP A 99 -10.81 -15.83 0.24
C ASP A 99 -11.10 -15.59 -1.24
N ALA A 100 -12.37 -15.47 -1.63
CA ALA A 100 -12.75 -15.22 -3.02
C ALA A 100 -12.35 -13.83 -3.51
N GLU A 101 -12.44 -12.81 -2.63
CA GLU A 101 -11.98 -11.45 -2.92
C GLU A 101 -10.46 -11.38 -3.02
N VAL A 102 -9.74 -12.14 -2.16
CA VAL A 102 -8.27 -12.27 -2.25
C VAL A 102 -7.86 -12.93 -3.56
N ASP A 103 -8.53 -14.01 -3.95
CA ASP A 103 -8.24 -14.75 -5.20
C ASP A 103 -8.59 -13.95 -6.46
N ALA A 104 -9.49 -12.97 -6.34
CA ALA A 104 -9.84 -12.08 -7.45
C ALA A 104 -8.78 -11.01 -7.75
N VAL A 105 -7.83 -10.76 -6.82
CA VAL A 105 -6.74 -9.80 -7.05
C VAL A 105 -5.68 -10.44 -7.95
N PRO A 106 -5.44 -9.90 -9.17
CA PRO A 106 -4.44 -10.48 -10.05
C PRO A 106 -3.02 -10.41 -9.47
N ALA A 107 -2.28 -11.50 -9.57
CA ALA A 107 -0.88 -11.56 -9.14
C ALA A 107 0.07 -10.99 -10.22
N ASP A 108 -0.28 -9.84 -10.79
CA ASP A 108 0.51 -9.17 -11.83
C ASP A 108 1.64 -8.34 -11.21
N ARG A 109 2.79 -8.98 -11.06
CA ARG A 109 3.99 -8.35 -10.49
C ARG A 109 4.42 -7.10 -11.27
N ALA A 110 4.35 -7.13 -12.59
CA ALA A 110 4.84 -6.03 -13.42
C ALA A 110 3.98 -4.78 -13.22
N THR A 111 2.65 -4.93 -13.25
CA THR A 111 1.73 -3.80 -13.03
C THR A 111 1.78 -3.31 -11.59
N LEU A 112 1.91 -4.20 -10.59
CA LEU A 112 2.09 -3.79 -9.19
C LEU A 112 3.43 -3.05 -8.98
N ALA A 113 4.51 -3.47 -9.60
CA ALA A 113 5.80 -2.76 -9.54
C ALA A 113 5.74 -1.38 -10.24
N LYS A 114 5.01 -1.26 -11.36
CA LYS A 114 4.71 0.03 -11.99
C LYS A 114 3.95 0.94 -11.02
N TYR A 115 2.90 0.42 -10.39
CA TYR A 115 2.11 1.17 -9.42
C TYR A 115 2.95 1.64 -8.23
N HIS A 116 3.80 0.76 -7.68
CA HIS A 116 4.73 1.08 -6.61
C HIS A 116 5.67 2.25 -6.98
N ARG A 117 6.29 2.19 -8.16
CA ARG A 117 7.15 3.27 -8.65
C ARG A 117 6.40 4.60 -8.74
N LEU A 118 5.18 4.60 -9.29
CA LEU A 118 4.36 5.81 -9.39
C LEU A 118 3.96 6.35 -8.00
N LEU A 119 3.67 5.49 -7.02
CA LEU A 119 3.39 5.90 -5.65
C LEU A 119 4.60 6.58 -4.99
N ARG A 120 5.81 6.09 -5.24
CA ARG A 120 7.04 6.75 -4.76
C ARG A 120 7.20 8.14 -5.32
N GLU A 121 7.03 8.29 -6.64
CA GLU A 121 7.09 9.58 -7.33
C GLU A 121 6.03 10.56 -6.79
N GLU A 122 4.80 10.10 -6.62
CA GLU A 122 3.68 10.87 -6.08
C GLU A 122 3.90 11.28 -4.62
N THR A 123 4.44 10.37 -3.80
CA THR A 123 4.75 10.64 -2.40
C THR A 123 5.85 11.69 -2.28
N GLU A 124 6.89 11.57 -3.09
CA GLU A 124 7.99 12.54 -3.10
C GLU A 124 7.49 13.93 -3.54
N ALA A 125 6.65 14.00 -4.57
CA ALA A 125 6.01 15.25 -4.98
C ALA A 125 5.16 15.84 -3.84
N TYR A 126 4.39 15.00 -3.14
CA TYR A 126 3.60 15.45 -1.99
C TYR A 126 4.45 16.01 -0.86
N LEU A 127 5.53 15.32 -0.48
CA LEU A 127 6.44 15.78 0.58
C LEU A 127 7.18 17.08 0.23
N ASN A 128 7.40 17.34 -1.06
CA ASN A 128 7.99 18.60 -1.53
C ASN A 128 7.00 19.79 -1.49
N GLU A 129 5.69 19.52 -1.60
CA GLU A 129 4.63 20.53 -1.53
C GLU A 129 4.15 20.79 -0.10
N LEU A 130 4.39 19.86 0.83
CA LEU A 130 3.86 19.87 2.18
C LEU A 130 4.57 20.92 3.03
N ASP A 131 3.78 21.81 3.64
CA ASP A 131 4.27 22.73 4.67
C ASP A 131 4.25 22.05 6.05
N GLU A 132 5.32 22.21 6.83
CA GLU A 132 5.47 21.57 8.15
C GLU A 132 4.33 21.95 9.10
N SER A 133 3.78 23.18 8.96
CA SER A 133 2.62 23.62 9.75
C SER A 133 1.34 22.82 9.50
N GLN A 134 1.27 22.08 8.38
CA GLN A 134 0.13 21.24 8.03
C GLN A 134 0.20 19.82 8.59
N LEU A 135 1.38 19.40 9.07
CA LEU A 135 1.59 18.03 9.56
C LEU A 135 0.63 17.63 10.67
N HIS A 136 0.39 18.54 11.62
CA HIS A 136 -0.39 18.27 12.83
C HIS A 136 -1.78 18.93 12.83
N VAL A 137 -2.24 19.40 11.67
CA VAL A 137 -3.61 19.90 11.54
C VAL A 137 -4.58 18.73 11.60
N GLU A 138 -5.47 18.74 12.59
CA GLU A 138 -6.49 17.72 12.75
C GLU A 138 -7.42 17.65 11.54
N LYS A 139 -7.65 16.44 11.07
CA LYS A 139 -8.51 16.10 9.93
C LYS A 139 -9.52 15.03 10.33
N THR A 140 -10.62 15.00 9.61
CA THR A 140 -11.61 13.93 9.64
C THR A 140 -11.85 13.44 8.21
N SER A 141 -12.33 12.22 8.05
CA SER A 141 -12.71 11.69 6.74
C SER A 141 -13.96 10.82 6.87
N GLU A 142 -14.84 10.89 5.89
CA GLU A 142 -15.98 9.99 5.75
C GLU A 142 -15.55 8.51 5.66
N TYR A 143 -14.33 8.27 5.19
CA TYR A 143 -13.73 6.93 5.07
C TYR A 143 -13.23 6.36 6.40
N LEU A 144 -13.06 7.23 7.42
CA LEU A 144 -12.65 6.88 8.77
C LEU A 144 -13.64 7.49 9.79
N PRO A 145 -14.93 7.11 9.76
CA PRO A 145 -15.95 7.75 10.58
C PRO A 145 -15.65 7.58 12.08
N GLY A 146 -15.76 8.71 12.82
CA GLY A 146 -15.49 8.75 14.25
C GLY A 146 -14.01 8.77 14.63
N MET A 147 -13.09 8.86 13.66
CA MET A 147 -11.66 9.02 13.90
C MET A 147 -11.20 10.40 13.47
N THR A 148 -10.37 11.02 14.30
CA THR A 148 -9.55 12.17 13.91
C THR A 148 -8.12 11.70 13.67
N TYR A 149 -7.43 12.35 12.75
CA TYR A 149 -6.04 12.08 12.41
C TYR A 149 -5.39 13.35 11.87
N ASP A 150 -4.08 13.34 11.71
CA ASP A 150 -3.33 14.36 11.00
C ASP A 150 -2.44 13.74 9.93
N VAL A 151 -1.75 14.56 9.15
CA VAL A 151 -0.85 14.09 8.10
C VAL A 151 0.32 13.28 8.68
N ALA A 152 0.88 13.73 9.81
CA ALA A 152 1.96 13.03 10.49
C ALA A 152 1.55 11.59 10.85
N ALA A 153 0.36 11.40 11.41
CA ALA A 153 -0.18 10.06 11.72
C ALA A 153 -0.35 9.18 10.46
N ARG A 154 -0.71 9.76 9.31
CA ARG A 154 -0.81 9.01 8.06
C ARG A 154 0.54 8.61 7.50
N LEU A 155 1.52 9.51 7.53
CA LEU A 155 2.90 9.19 7.13
C LEU A 155 3.53 8.14 8.04
N GLN A 156 3.28 8.24 9.36
CA GLN A 156 3.70 7.20 10.31
C GLN A 156 3.03 5.85 10.03
N HIS A 157 1.71 5.85 9.78
CA HIS A 157 0.99 4.62 9.43
C HIS A 157 1.57 3.98 8.17
N LEU A 158 1.85 4.77 7.13
CA LEU A 158 2.47 4.30 5.89
C LEU A 158 3.78 3.55 6.20
N VAL A 159 4.69 4.14 6.98
CA VAL A 159 5.99 3.53 7.33
C VAL A 159 5.79 2.22 8.09
N VAL A 160 4.99 2.25 9.16
CA VAL A 160 4.79 1.08 10.03
C VAL A 160 4.08 -0.05 9.29
N HIS A 161 3.03 0.28 8.53
CA HIS A 161 2.24 -0.67 7.75
C HIS A 161 3.10 -1.34 6.67
N THR A 162 3.90 -0.55 5.93
CA THR A 162 4.81 -1.07 4.92
C THR A 162 5.85 -2.00 5.54
N ALA A 163 6.52 -1.59 6.63
CA ALA A 163 7.53 -2.41 7.28
C ALA A 163 6.95 -3.71 7.87
N HIS A 164 5.76 -3.65 8.48
CA HIS A 164 5.06 -4.82 9.02
C HIS A 164 4.83 -5.87 7.94
N HIS A 165 4.18 -5.50 6.86
CA HIS A 165 3.82 -6.43 5.78
C HIS A 165 5.01 -6.85 4.91
N THR A 166 6.07 -6.05 4.87
CA THR A 166 7.36 -6.47 4.29
C THR A 166 7.91 -7.69 5.05
N GLY A 167 7.81 -7.69 6.38
CA GLY A 167 8.17 -8.85 7.20
C GLY A 167 7.33 -10.10 6.89
N ASP A 168 6.00 -9.93 6.71
CA ASP A 168 5.11 -11.03 6.32
C ASP A 168 5.52 -11.64 4.97
N MET A 169 5.80 -10.81 3.97
CA MET A 169 6.22 -11.26 2.64
C MET A 169 7.59 -11.94 2.67
N ALA A 170 8.55 -11.41 3.44
CA ALA A 170 9.87 -12.03 3.60
C ALA A 170 9.77 -13.42 4.22
N TYR A 171 8.91 -13.57 5.24
CA TYR A 171 8.63 -14.86 5.86
C TYR A 171 8.02 -15.87 4.87
N LEU A 172 7.00 -15.43 4.10
CA LEU A 172 6.35 -16.26 3.08
C LEU A 172 7.33 -16.69 1.98
N GLY A 173 8.14 -15.77 1.47
CA GLY A 173 9.16 -16.05 0.46
C GLY A 173 10.15 -17.11 0.96
N GLY A 174 10.62 -16.97 2.21
CA GLY A 174 11.52 -17.95 2.84
C GLY A 174 10.87 -19.31 3.10
N MET A 175 9.56 -19.34 3.40
CA MET A 175 8.82 -20.57 3.68
C MET A 175 8.49 -21.34 2.38
N LEU A 176 8.03 -20.65 1.34
CA LEU A 176 7.55 -21.25 0.10
C LEU A 176 8.64 -21.46 -0.94
N GLY A 177 9.72 -20.68 -0.86
CA GLY A 177 10.85 -20.74 -1.81
C GLY A 177 11.90 -21.81 -1.44
N LYS A 178 11.79 -22.45 -0.28
CA LYS A 178 12.63 -23.62 0.05
C LYS A 178 12.04 -24.84 -0.67
N SER A 179 12.52 -25.10 -1.90
CA SER A 179 12.38 -26.43 -2.52
C SER A 179 13.11 -27.44 -1.63
N GLU A 180 12.45 -28.52 -1.25
CA GLU A 180 13.11 -29.71 -0.68
C GLU A 180 14.09 -30.33 -1.69
#